data_6a6d6d3b0efc761fa21ec85d7b01043c
#
_entry.id   6a6d6d3b0efc761fa21ec85d7b01043c
#
_cell.length_a   1.000
_cell.length_b   1.000
_cell.length_c   1.000
_cell.angle_alpha   90.00
_cell.angle_beta   90.00
_cell.angle_gamma   90.00
#
_symmetry.space_group_name_H-M   'P 1'
#
loop_
_entity.id
_entity.type
_entity.pdbx_description
1 polymer ?
#
loop_
_entity_poly.entity_id
_entity_poly.type
_entity_poly.pdbx_seq_one_letter_code
_entity_poly.pdbx_strand_id
1 'polypeptide(L)'
;MRVSKSAYKQDIKKAKPGANFSIIGPAGELVLREDIKEPLILIGGGIGIVPFRSIVKYAMDTNLKRNITLFYLNQKASTAAFLPEFRQFERAFTFFKFLPIMTETEVADPKWDGMCGRFDAHMLDNHVLSIQKSSYMLVGSPCMIDAMYQLLLDCDVPKPQILTEKFTGY
;
A
#
# COMPACT_ATOMS: atom_id res chain seq x y z
N MET A 1 8.97 10.82 0.07
CA MET A 1 10.15 10.51 0.92
C MET A 1 10.07 11.33 2.18
N ARG A 2 10.08 10.68 3.36
CA ARG A 2 10.26 11.44 4.62
C ARG A 2 11.70 11.95 4.69
N VAL A 3 11.87 13.24 4.79
CA VAL A 3 13.19 13.85 4.97
C VAL A 3 13.63 13.62 6.41
N SER A 4 14.74 12.92 6.61
CA SER A 4 15.37 12.63 7.90
C SER A 4 16.75 13.27 7.98
N LYS A 5 17.52 12.97 9.03
CA LYS A 5 18.92 13.41 9.18
C LYS A 5 19.89 12.72 8.18
N SER A 6 19.43 11.81 7.32
CA SER A 6 20.25 11.16 6.30
C SER A 6 20.83 12.19 5.32
N ALA A 7 22.14 12.17 5.12
CA ALA A 7 22.84 13.04 4.17
C ALA A 7 22.23 12.92 2.76
N TYR A 8 22.03 11.69 2.29
CA TYR A 8 21.40 11.40 1.01
C TYR A 8 20.03 12.09 0.83
N LYS A 9 19.15 12.01 1.84
CA LYS A 9 17.82 12.64 1.78
C LYS A 9 17.91 14.17 1.80
N GLN A 10 18.90 14.73 2.49
CA GLN A 10 19.15 16.17 2.49
C GLN A 10 19.68 16.65 1.13
N ASP A 11 20.55 15.87 0.49
CA ASP A 11 21.10 16.19 -0.83
C ASP A 11 20.00 16.14 -1.90
N ILE A 12 19.13 15.12 -1.89
CA ILE A 12 17.97 15.09 -2.78
C ILE A 12 17.07 16.32 -2.56
N LYS A 13 16.83 16.71 -1.30
CA LYS A 13 15.99 17.90 -1.00
C LYS A 13 16.58 19.19 -1.58
N LYS A 14 17.92 19.31 -1.63
CA LYS A 14 18.64 20.48 -2.16
C LYS A 14 18.87 20.41 -3.67
N ALA A 15 18.69 19.25 -4.27
CA ALA A 15 18.92 19.05 -5.70
C ALA A 15 18.01 19.95 -6.55
N LYS A 16 18.58 20.51 -7.61
CA LYS A 16 17.87 21.33 -8.59
C LYS A 16 17.59 20.50 -9.86
N PRO A 17 16.62 20.90 -10.69
CA PRO A 17 16.44 20.30 -12.01
C PRO A 17 17.77 20.26 -12.79
N GLY A 18 18.10 19.09 -13.37
CA GLY A 18 19.38 18.85 -14.05
C GLY A 18 20.47 18.20 -13.16
N ALA A 19 20.22 17.99 -11.87
CA ALA A 19 21.14 17.24 -11.02
C ALA A 19 21.22 15.76 -11.44
N ASN A 20 22.44 15.22 -11.49
CA ASN A 20 22.68 13.81 -11.84
C ASN A 20 22.62 12.92 -10.59
N PHE A 21 21.97 11.76 -10.71
CA PHE A 21 21.91 10.72 -9.71
C PHE A 21 22.25 9.37 -10.32
N SER A 22 22.99 8.54 -9.59
CA SER A 22 23.18 7.14 -9.95
C SER A 22 22.10 6.29 -9.27
N ILE A 23 21.43 5.43 -10.04
CA ILE A 23 20.39 4.52 -9.55
C ILE A 23 20.85 3.09 -9.82
N ILE A 24 20.78 2.23 -8.80
CA ILE A 24 21.01 0.80 -8.94
C ILE A 24 19.65 0.12 -8.74
N GLY A 25 19.25 -0.69 -9.69
CA GLY A 25 17.98 -1.43 -9.66
C GLY A 25 17.60 -1.97 -11.04
N PRO A 26 16.40 -2.55 -11.19
CA PRO A 26 15.40 -2.76 -10.15
C PRO A 26 15.81 -3.82 -9.12
N ALA A 27 15.26 -3.74 -7.92
CA ALA A 27 15.44 -4.71 -6.85
C ALA A 27 14.10 -4.94 -6.11
N GLY A 28 13.94 -6.12 -5.49
CA GLY A 28 12.72 -6.53 -4.79
C GLY A 28 11.94 -7.60 -5.53
N GLU A 29 10.94 -8.18 -4.84
CA GLU A 29 10.14 -9.30 -5.34
C GLU A 29 8.67 -8.93 -5.60
N LEU A 30 8.27 -7.68 -5.37
CA LEU A 30 6.91 -7.20 -5.58
C LEU A 30 6.63 -7.00 -7.07
N VAL A 31 6.31 -8.08 -7.74
CA VAL A 31 5.95 -8.06 -9.16
C VAL A 31 4.47 -8.39 -9.33
N LEU A 32 3.75 -7.54 -10.08
CA LEU A 32 2.38 -7.82 -10.47
C LEU A 32 2.36 -8.98 -11.48
N ARG A 33 1.81 -10.11 -11.05
CA ARG A 33 1.66 -11.29 -11.92
C ARG A 33 0.34 -11.20 -12.69
N GLU A 34 0.41 -11.03 -13.98
CA GLU A 34 -0.76 -10.89 -14.86
C GLU A 34 -1.45 -12.22 -15.18
N ASP A 35 -0.73 -13.33 -15.03
CA ASP A 35 -1.25 -14.70 -15.18
C ASP A 35 -2.20 -15.10 -14.03
N ILE A 36 -2.11 -14.43 -12.88
CA ILE A 36 -2.96 -14.65 -11.71
C ILE A 36 -4.25 -13.84 -11.85
N LYS A 37 -5.40 -14.52 -11.78
CA LYS A 37 -6.74 -13.90 -11.92
C LYS A 37 -7.46 -13.66 -10.59
N GLU A 38 -7.02 -14.29 -9.52
CA GLU A 38 -7.55 -14.10 -8.17
C GLU A 38 -7.43 -12.64 -7.74
N PRO A 39 -8.36 -12.15 -6.91
CA PRO A 39 -8.30 -10.78 -6.39
C PRO A 39 -6.94 -10.48 -5.73
N LEU A 40 -6.43 -9.29 -5.94
CA LEU A 40 -5.19 -8.82 -5.34
C LEU A 40 -5.48 -7.85 -4.21
N ILE A 41 -5.04 -8.20 -3.01
CA ILE A 41 -5.16 -7.37 -1.82
C ILE A 41 -3.79 -6.77 -1.49
N LEU A 42 -3.72 -5.46 -1.51
CA LEU A 42 -2.55 -4.67 -1.18
C LEU A 42 -2.72 -4.09 0.22
N ILE A 43 -1.78 -4.33 1.13
CA ILE A 43 -1.80 -3.75 2.47
C ILE A 43 -0.51 -2.96 2.66
N GLY A 44 -0.62 -1.63 2.60
CA GLY A 44 0.52 -0.71 2.64
C GLY A 44 0.54 0.19 3.84
N GLY A 45 1.69 0.33 4.51
CA GLY A 45 1.87 1.22 5.65
C GLY A 45 2.82 2.38 5.36
N GLY A 46 2.39 3.60 5.62
CA GLY A 46 3.22 4.79 5.47
C GLY A 46 3.84 4.93 4.06
N ILE A 47 5.18 5.01 3.98
CA ILE A 47 5.87 5.13 2.69
C ILE A 47 5.88 3.83 1.87
N GLY A 48 5.51 2.69 2.46
CA GLY A 48 5.29 1.43 1.76
C GLY A 48 4.22 1.49 0.68
N ILE A 49 3.48 2.58 0.60
CA ILE A 49 2.52 2.84 -0.47
C ILE A 49 3.16 3.02 -1.86
N VAL A 50 4.45 3.37 -1.94
CA VAL A 50 5.14 3.73 -3.20
C VAL A 50 5.13 2.60 -4.24
N PRO A 51 5.49 1.35 -3.92
CA PRO A 51 5.37 0.24 -4.88
C PRO A 51 3.94 0.02 -5.36
N PHE A 52 2.97 0.14 -4.46
CA PHE A 52 1.56 -0.06 -4.81
C PHE A 52 1.01 1.02 -5.73
N ARG A 53 1.51 2.26 -5.61
CA ARG A 53 1.20 3.30 -6.59
C ARG A 53 1.59 2.87 -8.01
N SER A 54 2.77 2.31 -8.18
CA SER A 54 3.26 1.83 -9.47
C SER A 54 2.43 0.65 -9.99
N ILE A 55 2.10 -0.31 -9.12
CA ILE A 55 1.28 -1.48 -9.45
C ILE A 55 -0.12 -1.06 -9.91
N VAL A 56 -0.79 -0.20 -9.14
CA VAL A 56 -2.16 0.26 -9.47
C VAL A 56 -2.15 1.10 -10.76
N LYS A 57 -1.16 2.00 -10.90
CA LYS A 57 -1.04 2.81 -12.12
C LYS A 57 -0.81 1.93 -13.36
N TYR A 58 0.06 0.94 -13.28
CA TYR A 58 0.30 -0.02 -14.35
C TYR A 58 -0.97 -0.82 -14.68
N ALA A 59 -1.67 -1.36 -13.68
CA ALA A 59 -2.91 -2.09 -13.89
C ALA A 59 -4.00 -1.24 -14.58
N MET A 60 -4.08 0.04 -14.22
CA MET A 60 -4.98 0.98 -14.85
C MET A 60 -4.57 1.27 -16.31
N ASP A 61 -3.29 1.55 -16.57
CA ASP A 61 -2.78 1.88 -17.92
C ASP A 61 -2.92 0.70 -18.90
N THR A 62 -2.77 -0.52 -18.42
CA THR A 62 -2.94 -1.75 -19.21
C THR A 62 -4.38 -2.27 -19.23
N ASN A 63 -5.30 -1.60 -18.51
CA ASN A 63 -6.70 -2.03 -18.33
C ASN A 63 -6.81 -3.49 -17.85
N LEU A 64 -5.95 -3.86 -16.89
CA LEU A 64 -5.88 -5.19 -16.33
C LEU A 64 -7.18 -5.54 -15.61
N LYS A 65 -7.89 -6.57 -16.09
CA LYS A 65 -9.19 -7.00 -15.56
C LYS A 65 -9.02 -7.91 -14.34
N ARG A 66 -8.47 -7.34 -13.26
CA ARG A 66 -8.25 -8.00 -11.97
C ARG A 66 -8.70 -7.08 -10.85
N ASN A 67 -9.52 -7.57 -9.95
CA ASN A 67 -9.93 -6.80 -8.78
C ASN A 67 -8.74 -6.53 -7.86
N ILE A 68 -8.45 -5.28 -7.60
CA ILE A 68 -7.38 -4.82 -6.72
C ILE A 68 -8.00 -4.02 -5.59
N THR A 69 -7.77 -4.43 -4.35
CA THR A 69 -8.17 -3.67 -3.15
C THR A 69 -6.93 -3.22 -2.40
N LEU A 70 -6.81 -1.93 -2.15
CA LEU A 70 -5.69 -1.34 -1.40
C LEU A 70 -6.16 -0.85 -0.04
N PHE A 71 -5.71 -1.51 1.02
CA PHE A 71 -5.75 -1.00 2.39
C PHE A 71 -4.49 -0.16 2.64
N TYR A 72 -4.67 1.13 2.88
CA TYR A 72 -3.57 2.05 3.14
C TYR A 72 -3.56 2.51 4.58
N LEU A 73 -2.65 1.94 5.36
CA LEU A 73 -2.53 2.17 6.80
C LEU A 73 -1.60 3.35 7.08
N ASN A 74 -2.08 4.34 7.81
CA ASN A 74 -1.28 5.49 8.22
C ASN A 74 -1.72 6.00 9.60
N GLN A 75 -0.92 6.88 10.20
CA GLN A 75 -1.29 7.51 11.47
C GLN A 75 -2.29 8.64 11.23
N LYS A 76 -1.97 9.56 10.31
CA LYS A 76 -2.76 10.76 10.03
C LYS A 76 -2.89 11.00 8.53
N ALA A 77 -4.02 11.50 8.10
CA ALA A 77 -4.27 11.86 6.70
C ALA A 77 -3.27 12.90 6.18
N SER A 78 -2.87 13.87 7.01
CA SER A 78 -1.89 14.92 6.65
C SER A 78 -0.49 14.39 6.33
N THR A 79 -0.17 13.17 6.78
CA THR A 79 1.13 12.51 6.51
C THR A 79 1.04 11.39 5.49
N ALA A 80 -0.17 11.07 5.02
CA ALA A 80 -0.42 10.02 4.06
C ALA A 80 -0.13 10.50 2.63
N ALA A 81 0.86 9.88 1.98
CA ALA A 81 1.24 10.24 0.62
C ALA A 81 0.20 9.76 -0.40
N PHE A 82 0.05 10.50 -1.49
CA PHE A 82 -0.76 10.13 -2.67
C PHE A 82 -2.27 9.91 -2.43
N LEU A 83 -2.85 10.32 -1.30
CA LEU A 83 -4.28 10.16 -1.04
C LEU A 83 -5.17 10.68 -2.18
N PRO A 84 -4.99 11.93 -2.68
CA PRO A 84 -5.80 12.45 -3.77
C PRO A 84 -5.64 11.66 -5.07
N GLU A 85 -4.42 11.18 -5.34
CA GLU A 85 -4.12 10.41 -6.55
C GLU A 85 -4.80 9.03 -6.52
N PHE A 86 -4.76 8.30 -5.39
CA PHE A 86 -5.46 7.03 -5.26
C PHE A 86 -6.97 7.18 -5.33
N ARG A 87 -7.54 8.27 -4.81
CA ARG A 87 -8.97 8.60 -5.00
C ARG A 87 -9.29 8.84 -6.49
N GLN A 88 -8.37 9.45 -7.22
CA GLN A 88 -8.51 9.64 -8.67
C GLN A 88 -8.43 8.30 -9.42
N PHE A 89 -7.49 7.42 -9.05
CA PHE A 89 -7.39 6.07 -9.64
C PHE A 89 -8.67 5.27 -9.40
N GLU A 90 -9.23 5.28 -8.19
CA GLU A 90 -10.47 4.59 -7.85
C GLU A 90 -11.65 5.05 -8.72
N ARG A 91 -11.76 6.35 -8.99
CA ARG A 91 -12.82 6.90 -9.86
C ARG A 91 -12.62 6.52 -11.33
N ALA A 92 -11.38 6.38 -11.77
CA ALA A 92 -11.03 6.15 -13.18
C ALA A 92 -10.92 4.65 -13.53
N PHE A 93 -10.75 3.76 -12.56
CA PHE A 93 -10.46 2.35 -12.80
C PHE A 93 -11.39 1.45 -11.98
N THR A 94 -12.39 0.87 -12.63
CA THR A 94 -13.48 0.08 -12.04
C THR A 94 -12.99 -1.15 -11.25
N PHE A 95 -11.82 -1.68 -11.59
CA PHE A 95 -11.22 -2.84 -10.90
C PHE A 95 -10.38 -2.48 -9.68
N PHE A 96 -10.36 -1.21 -9.27
CA PHE A 96 -9.60 -0.74 -8.13
C PHE A 96 -10.50 -0.18 -7.02
N LYS A 97 -10.25 -0.60 -5.79
CA LYS A 97 -10.89 -0.10 -4.57
C LYS A 97 -9.84 0.42 -3.61
N PHE A 98 -10.02 1.64 -3.12
CA PHE A 98 -9.09 2.31 -2.22
C PHE A 98 -9.68 2.51 -0.83
N LEU A 99 -9.04 1.94 0.17
CA LEU A 99 -9.49 1.92 1.56
C LEU A 99 -8.41 2.52 2.49
N PRO A 100 -8.35 3.85 2.63
CA PRO A 100 -7.41 4.49 3.54
C PRO A 100 -7.89 4.37 4.99
N ILE A 101 -6.96 3.99 5.89
CA ILE A 101 -7.23 3.74 7.32
C ILE A 101 -6.25 4.56 8.15
N MET A 102 -6.76 5.42 9.05
CA MET A 102 -5.95 6.27 9.92
C MET A 102 -6.09 5.85 11.38
N THR A 103 -4.96 5.56 12.03
CA THR A 103 -4.96 5.05 13.41
C THR A 103 -5.04 6.15 14.46
N GLU A 104 -4.64 7.39 14.13
CA GLU A 104 -4.62 8.54 15.04
C GLU A 104 -5.60 9.66 14.61
N THR A 105 -6.42 9.43 13.59
CA THR A 105 -7.46 10.38 13.19
C THR A 105 -8.68 10.14 14.06
N GLU A 106 -9.17 11.18 14.71
CA GLU A 106 -10.41 11.11 15.45
C GLU A 106 -11.56 10.78 14.50
N VAL A 107 -12.44 9.88 14.91
CA VAL A 107 -13.64 9.48 14.16
C VAL A 107 -14.53 10.70 13.82
N ALA A 108 -14.35 11.79 14.54
CA ALA A 108 -15.13 13.02 14.40
C ALA A 108 -14.50 14.08 13.47
N ASP A 109 -13.38 13.81 12.76
CA ASP A 109 -12.87 14.76 11.77
C ASP A 109 -13.81 14.81 10.55
N PRO A 110 -14.63 15.88 10.39
CA PRO A 110 -15.62 15.97 9.32
C PRO A 110 -15.00 16.05 7.91
N LYS A 111 -13.69 16.21 7.84
CA LYS A 111 -12.92 16.24 6.57
C LYS A 111 -12.35 14.89 6.19
N TRP A 112 -12.46 13.87 7.08
CA TRP A 112 -11.94 12.54 6.82
C TRP A 112 -13.07 11.60 6.35
N ASP A 113 -12.96 11.12 5.12
CA ASP A 113 -13.93 10.23 4.47
C ASP A 113 -13.46 8.75 4.41
N GLY A 114 -12.35 8.42 5.06
CA GLY A 114 -11.80 7.08 5.16
C GLY A 114 -12.13 6.39 6.48
N MET A 115 -11.55 5.22 6.68
CA MET A 115 -11.71 4.44 7.92
C MET A 115 -10.77 4.95 9.01
N CYS A 116 -11.18 4.74 10.26
CA CYS A 116 -10.40 5.05 11.46
C CYS A 116 -10.15 3.79 12.28
N GLY A 117 -9.05 3.78 13.05
CA GLY A 117 -8.70 2.69 13.94
C GLY A 117 -7.62 1.77 13.41
N ARG A 118 -7.43 0.64 14.09
CA ARG A 118 -6.43 -0.37 13.70
C ARG A 118 -7.06 -1.34 12.72
N PHE A 119 -6.30 -1.70 11.69
CA PHE A 119 -6.70 -2.74 10.75
C PHE A 119 -6.78 -4.09 11.47
N ASP A 120 -7.88 -4.81 11.28
CA ASP A 120 -8.18 -6.09 11.90
C ASP A 120 -8.89 -7.06 10.93
N ALA A 121 -9.18 -8.27 11.40
CA ALA A 121 -9.87 -9.30 10.63
C ALA A 121 -11.29 -8.87 10.22
N HIS A 122 -11.99 -8.10 11.04
CA HIS A 122 -13.33 -7.62 10.71
C HIS A 122 -13.30 -6.61 9.55
N MET A 123 -12.32 -5.70 9.53
CA MET A 123 -12.13 -4.80 8.38
C MET A 123 -11.79 -5.59 7.10
N LEU A 124 -10.99 -6.66 7.22
CA LEU A 124 -10.67 -7.52 6.08
C LEU A 124 -11.93 -8.22 5.55
N ASP A 125 -12.71 -8.84 6.42
CA ASP A 125 -13.92 -9.59 6.08
C ASP A 125 -15.00 -8.70 5.43
N ASN A 126 -15.18 -7.49 5.92
CA ASN A 126 -16.14 -6.53 5.35
C ASN A 126 -15.80 -6.05 3.93
N HIS A 127 -14.55 -6.20 3.50
CA HIS A 127 -14.10 -5.62 2.22
C HIS A 127 -13.50 -6.63 1.24
N VAL A 128 -13.25 -7.87 1.65
CA VAL A 128 -12.68 -8.94 0.83
C VAL A 128 -13.60 -10.13 0.78
N LEU A 129 -14.21 -10.36 -0.39
CA LEU A 129 -15.22 -11.41 -0.57
C LEU A 129 -14.68 -12.84 -0.43
N SER A 130 -13.40 -13.05 -0.69
CA SER A 130 -12.78 -14.40 -0.71
C SER A 130 -11.38 -14.32 -0.13
N ILE A 131 -11.29 -14.22 1.20
CA ILE A 131 -10.03 -14.03 1.93
C ILE A 131 -9.01 -15.12 1.56
N GLN A 132 -9.38 -16.40 1.67
CA GLN A 132 -8.47 -17.54 1.43
C GLN A 132 -8.12 -17.76 -0.06
N LYS A 133 -8.86 -17.11 -0.99
CA LYS A 133 -8.65 -17.24 -2.43
C LYS A 133 -8.01 -15.98 -3.06
N SER A 134 -7.69 -14.98 -2.25
CA SER A 134 -7.04 -13.75 -2.70
C SER A 134 -5.52 -13.86 -2.60
N SER A 135 -4.81 -13.14 -3.47
CA SER A 135 -3.37 -12.91 -3.36
C SER A 135 -3.09 -11.65 -2.56
N TYR A 136 -2.06 -11.66 -1.75
CA TYR A 136 -1.73 -10.55 -0.84
C TYR A 136 -0.32 -10.01 -1.10
N MET A 137 -0.17 -8.69 -1.05
CA MET A 137 1.12 -8.01 -1.00
C MET A 137 1.14 -7.06 0.20
N LEU A 138 2.12 -7.23 1.07
CA LEU A 138 2.30 -6.44 2.29
C LEU A 138 3.57 -5.61 2.19
N VAL A 139 3.48 -4.28 2.35
CA VAL A 139 4.65 -3.39 2.32
C VAL A 139 4.59 -2.36 3.43
N GLY A 140 5.66 -2.25 4.21
CA GLY A 140 5.74 -1.28 5.29
C GLY A 140 6.87 -1.55 6.27
N SER A 141 6.73 -1.03 7.50
CA SER A 141 7.68 -1.30 8.56
C SER A 141 7.65 -2.77 8.99
N PRO A 142 8.78 -3.33 9.47
CA PRO A 142 8.85 -4.73 9.91
C PRO A 142 7.73 -5.10 10.88
N CYS A 143 7.50 -4.31 11.92
CA CYS A 143 6.48 -4.56 12.92
C CYS A 143 5.05 -4.62 12.32
N MET A 144 4.73 -3.72 11.39
CA MET A 144 3.43 -3.73 10.70
C MET A 144 3.28 -4.99 9.84
N ILE A 145 4.33 -5.33 9.07
CA ILE A 145 4.30 -6.51 8.19
C ILE A 145 4.10 -7.78 9.01
N ASP A 146 4.84 -7.95 10.13
CA ASP A 146 4.72 -9.14 10.97
C ASP A 146 3.31 -9.27 11.56
N ALA A 147 2.71 -8.17 12.01
CA ALA A 147 1.35 -8.15 12.53
C ALA A 147 0.31 -8.49 11.43
N MET A 148 0.44 -7.91 10.23
CA MET A 148 -0.48 -8.18 9.12
C MET A 148 -0.32 -9.60 8.58
N TYR A 149 0.90 -10.10 8.52
CA TYR A 149 1.19 -11.46 8.11
C TYR A 149 0.54 -12.47 9.05
N GLN A 150 0.70 -12.28 10.38
CA GLN A 150 0.04 -13.13 11.38
C GLN A 150 -1.48 -13.06 11.29
N LEU A 151 -2.06 -11.86 11.14
CA LEU A 151 -3.49 -11.67 10.96
C LEU A 151 -4.02 -12.48 9.76
N LEU A 152 -3.30 -12.46 8.62
CA LEU A 152 -3.72 -13.24 7.45
C LEU A 152 -3.61 -14.76 7.69
N LEU A 153 -2.60 -15.23 8.41
CA LEU A 153 -2.50 -16.64 8.81
C LEU A 153 -3.65 -17.04 9.74
N ASP A 154 -4.02 -16.19 10.69
CA ASP A 154 -5.16 -16.42 11.60
C ASP A 154 -6.52 -16.42 10.85
N CYS A 155 -6.57 -15.83 9.64
CA CYS A 155 -7.70 -15.90 8.71
C CYS A 155 -7.58 -17.06 7.71
N ASP A 156 -6.72 -18.05 7.94
CA ASP A 156 -6.50 -19.23 7.09
C ASP A 156 -6.01 -18.91 5.66
N VAL A 157 -5.32 -17.77 5.46
CA VAL A 157 -4.71 -17.47 4.17
C VAL A 157 -3.46 -18.33 3.96
N PRO A 158 -3.36 -19.08 2.85
CA PRO A 158 -2.18 -19.89 2.57
C PRO A 158 -0.91 -19.04 2.41
N LYS A 159 0.18 -19.43 3.07
CA LYS A 159 1.47 -18.71 3.01
C LYS A 159 1.95 -18.37 1.59
N PRO A 160 1.84 -19.25 0.58
CA PRO A 160 2.29 -18.93 -0.78
C PRO A 160 1.51 -17.78 -1.44
N GLN A 161 0.36 -17.40 -0.91
CA GLN A 161 -0.45 -16.28 -1.41
C GLN A 161 -0.04 -14.93 -0.82
N ILE A 162 0.91 -14.91 0.14
CA ILE A 162 1.31 -13.70 0.87
C ILE A 162 2.74 -13.33 0.49
N LEU A 163 2.91 -12.26 -0.27
CA LEU A 163 4.20 -11.64 -0.56
C LEU A 163 4.44 -10.47 0.39
N THR A 164 5.64 -10.35 0.91
CA THR A 164 5.98 -9.30 1.88
C THR A 164 7.26 -8.57 1.49
N GLU A 165 7.30 -7.25 1.67
CA GLU A 165 8.53 -6.46 1.56
C GLU A 165 8.64 -5.51 2.75
N LYS A 166 9.69 -5.70 3.57
CA LYS A 166 9.94 -4.90 4.77
C LYS A 166 10.86 -3.74 4.44
N PHE A 167 10.37 -2.53 4.64
CA PHE A 167 11.17 -1.33 4.50
C PHE A 167 11.79 -0.97 5.85
N THR A 168 13.11 -0.96 5.91
CA THR A 168 13.90 -0.56 7.08
C THR A 168 14.47 0.84 6.91
N GLY A 169 14.76 1.56 8.01
CA GLY A 169 15.45 2.86 7.95
C GLY A 169 14.54 4.11 7.91
N TYR A 170 13.39 4.04 8.57
CA TYR A 170 12.52 5.21 8.79
C TYR A 170 12.89 5.95 10.08
#